data_05d83089e69309fe948d544a692c93d2
#
_entry.id   05d83089e69309fe948d544a692c93d2
#
_cell.length_a   1.000
_cell.length_b   1.000
_cell.length_c   1.000
_cell.angle_alpha   90.00
_cell.angle_beta   90.00
_cell.angle_gamma   90.00
#
_symmetry.space_group_name_H-M   'P 1'
#
loop_
_entity.id
_entity.type
_entity.pdbx_description
1 polymer ?
#
loop_
_entity_poly.entity_id
_entity_poly.type
_entity_poly.pdbx_seq_one_letter_code
_entity_poly.pdbx_strand_id
1 'polypeptide(L)'
;MKRSRFLAFRFTPAAWGLSGPAYDEAEIAYYYEGEEMERRLAKLKTGDPTGYAKAVLAIDLKYDKIDKYQYDVRMLELDGRSHDPRAKLDLEFTHSKVSEYEYLRKIIEIEEKGVERDIALLDHDLAHEVITDREYAKLAASARKEPWVGIVGDDFNVNLGTNGFSIELDWNEEWIAYLKLNGYVGVNDEDIVDQWFSDVCAEQSRSEVHYTEQPF
;
A
#
# COMPACT_ATOMS: atom_id res chain seq x y z
N MET A 1 -30.63 -8.78 -31.12
CA MET A 1 -31.59 -8.16 -32.08
C MET A 1 -32.85 -9.00 -32.13
N LYS A 2 -34.06 -8.40 -32.33
CA LYS A 2 -35.30 -9.16 -32.49
C LYS A 2 -35.43 -9.63 -33.93
N ARG A 3 -35.60 -10.92 -34.13
CA ARG A 3 -35.81 -11.51 -35.47
C ARG A 3 -37.25 -11.29 -35.93
N SER A 4 -37.45 -10.83 -37.19
CA SER A 4 -38.78 -10.80 -37.81
C SER A 4 -39.16 -12.22 -38.22
N ARG A 5 -40.21 -12.75 -37.60
CA ARG A 5 -40.71 -14.10 -37.89
C ARG A 5 -42.13 -14.01 -38.39
N PHE A 6 -42.40 -14.71 -39.49
CA PHE A 6 -43.74 -14.74 -40.11
C PHE A 6 -44.74 -15.51 -39.25
N LEU A 7 -44.28 -16.58 -38.57
CA LEU A 7 -45.12 -17.42 -37.73
C LEU A 7 -44.84 -17.18 -36.25
N ALA A 8 -45.87 -17.09 -35.42
CA ALA A 8 -45.67 -17.02 -33.96
C ALA A 8 -45.13 -18.35 -33.41
N PHE A 9 -44.22 -18.32 -32.40
CA PHE A 9 -43.55 -19.50 -31.87
C PHE A 9 -44.49 -20.63 -31.52
N ARG A 10 -45.61 -20.36 -30.87
CA ARG A 10 -46.67 -21.34 -30.50
C ARG A 10 -47.18 -22.20 -31.64
N PHE A 11 -47.06 -21.73 -32.89
CA PHE A 11 -47.52 -22.47 -34.07
C PHE A 11 -46.38 -23.22 -34.80
N THR A 12 -45.19 -23.21 -34.25
CA THR A 12 -44.04 -23.92 -34.81
C THR A 12 -43.91 -25.32 -34.20
N PRO A 13 -43.37 -26.27 -34.94
CA PRO A 13 -43.07 -27.60 -34.37
C PRO A 13 -42.11 -27.56 -33.16
N ALA A 14 -41.25 -26.51 -33.07
CA ALA A 14 -40.33 -26.30 -31.97
C ALA A 14 -41.04 -25.98 -30.64
N ALA A 15 -42.27 -25.53 -30.66
CA ALA A 15 -43.07 -25.24 -29.47
C ALA A 15 -43.84 -26.47 -28.95
N TRP A 16 -44.01 -27.49 -29.80
CA TRP A 16 -44.85 -28.64 -29.44
C TRP A 16 -44.22 -29.51 -28.38
N GLY A 17 -44.98 -29.83 -27.32
CA GLY A 17 -44.52 -30.61 -26.18
C GLY A 17 -43.72 -29.82 -25.15
N LEU A 18 -43.45 -28.52 -25.36
CA LEU A 18 -42.82 -27.66 -24.37
C LEU A 18 -43.85 -26.98 -23.47
N SER A 19 -43.52 -26.80 -22.19
CA SER A 19 -44.32 -26.05 -21.23
C SER A 19 -43.41 -25.44 -20.16
N GLY A 20 -43.93 -24.38 -19.47
CA GLY A 20 -43.20 -23.71 -18.40
C GLY A 20 -41.86 -23.11 -18.86
N PRO A 21 -40.81 -23.12 -18.02
CA PRO A 21 -39.54 -22.46 -18.34
C PRO A 21 -38.89 -22.91 -19.66
N ALA A 22 -39.05 -24.20 -20.04
CA ALA A 22 -38.53 -24.71 -21.28
C ALA A 22 -39.19 -24.09 -22.52
N TYR A 23 -40.50 -23.81 -22.45
CA TYR A 23 -41.22 -23.09 -23.47
C TYR A 23 -40.73 -21.64 -23.59
N ASP A 24 -40.59 -20.96 -22.45
CA ASP A 24 -40.16 -19.56 -22.40
C ASP A 24 -38.74 -19.40 -22.96
N GLU A 25 -37.82 -20.30 -22.58
CA GLU A 25 -36.44 -20.31 -23.14
C GLU A 25 -36.44 -20.50 -24.66
N ALA A 26 -37.21 -21.48 -25.15
CA ALA A 26 -37.30 -21.74 -26.59
C ALA A 26 -37.96 -20.58 -27.36
N GLU A 27 -38.97 -19.94 -26.76
CA GLU A 27 -39.61 -18.75 -27.36
C GLU A 27 -38.64 -17.57 -27.46
N ILE A 28 -37.86 -17.31 -26.39
CA ILE A 28 -36.79 -16.30 -26.40
C ILE A 28 -35.77 -16.59 -27.50
N ALA A 29 -35.26 -17.83 -27.58
CA ALA A 29 -34.31 -18.21 -28.64
C ALA A 29 -34.88 -18.13 -30.06
N TYR A 30 -36.20 -18.30 -30.20
CA TYR A 30 -36.87 -18.14 -31.51
C TYR A 30 -36.92 -16.69 -31.97
N TYR A 31 -37.25 -15.75 -31.07
CA TYR A 31 -37.45 -14.35 -31.45
C TYR A 31 -36.20 -13.48 -31.34
N TYR A 32 -35.25 -13.84 -30.50
CA TYR A 32 -34.07 -13.02 -30.17
C TYR A 32 -32.79 -13.75 -30.53
N GLU A 33 -31.71 -12.99 -30.67
CA GLU A 33 -30.37 -13.49 -30.91
C GLU A 33 -29.32 -12.59 -30.26
N GLY A 34 -28.13 -13.14 -30.06
CA GLY A 34 -27.01 -12.43 -29.50
C GLY A 34 -27.30 -11.95 -28.08
N GLU A 35 -26.80 -10.79 -27.75
CA GLU A 35 -26.89 -10.18 -26.43
C GLU A 35 -28.32 -10.07 -25.89
N GLU A 36 -29.27 -9.65 -26.75
CA GLU A 36 -30.67 -9.48 -26.33
C GLU A 36 -31.30 -10.81 -25.88
N MET A 37 -30.96 -11.89 -26.57
CA MET A 37 -31.38 -13.24 -26.20
C MET A 37 -30.81 -13.62 -24.85
N GLU A 38 -29.50 -13.44 -24.65
CA GLU A 38 -28.82 -13.80 -23.40
C GLU A 38 -29.36 -13.00 -22.20
N ARG A 39 -29.60 -11.70 -22.36
CA ARG A 39 -30.21 -10.87 -21.29
C ARG A 39 -31.61 -11.33 -20.92
N ARG A 40 -32.43 -11.74 -21.88
CA ARG A 40 -33.77 -12.26 -21.63
C ARG A 40 -33.72 -13.64 -20.96
N LEU A 41 -32.81 -14.50 -21.38
CA LEU A 41 -32.59 -15.78 -20.74
C LEU A 41 -32.05 -15.62 -19.30
N ALA A 42 -31.13 -14.69 -19.10
CA ALA A 42 -30.64 -14.37 -17.76
C ALA A 42 -31.79 -13.92 -16.84
N LYS A 43 -32.69 -13.02 -17.34
CA LYS A 43 -33.85 -12.56 -16.59
C LYS A 43 -34.83 -13.69 -16.25
N LEU A 44 -34.99 -14.67 -17.15
CA LEU A 44 -35.84 -15.83 -16.91
C LEU A 44 -35.26 -16.78 -15.87
N LYS A 45 -33.93 -16.99 -15.91
CA LYS A 45 -33.21 -17.98 -15.08
C LYS A 45 -32.87 -17.49 -13.69
N THR A 46 -32.71 -16.19 -13.51
CA THR A 46 -32.31 -15.61 -12.21
C THR A 46 -33.56 -15.14 -11.47
N GLY A 47 -33.78 -15.74 -10.29
CA GLY A 47 -34.95 -15.44 -9.46
C GLY A 47 -34.78 -14.20 -8.57
N ASP A 48 -33.56 -13.66 -8.45
CA ASP A 48 -33.23 -12.53 -7.57
C ASP A 48 -32.55 -11.39 -8.34
N PRO A 49 -32.68 -10.13 -7.87
CA PRO A 49 -32.10 -8.97 -8.52
C PRO A 49 -30.58 -9.02 -8.61
N THR A 50 -29.90 -9.53 -7.58
CA THR A 50 -28.42 -9.61 -7.52
C THR A 50 -27.89 -10.63 -8.51
N GLY A 51 -28.50 -11.81 -8.59
CA GLY A 51 -28.14 -12.83 -9.58
C GLY A 51 -28.35 -12.33 -11.00
N TYR A 52 -29.45 -11.60 -11.25
CA TYR A 52 -29.66 -10.97 -12.56
C TYR A 52 -28.59 -9.93 -12.87
N ALA A 53 -28.24 -9.06 -11.94
CA ALA A 53 -27.20 -8.06 -12.14
C ALA A 53 -25.83 -8.70 -12.46
N LYS A 54 -25.44 -9.77 -11.75
CA LYS A 54 -24.22 -10.54 -12.04
C LYS A 54 -24.25 -11.18 -13.44
N ALA A 55 -25.39 -11.76 -13.83
CA ALA A 55 -25.54 -12.33 -15.15
C ALA A 55 -25.44 -11.27 -16.26
N VAL A 56 -26.01 -10.07 -16.06
CA VAL A 56 -25.89 -8.94 -16.97
C VAL A 56 -24.46 -8.47 -17.09
N LEU A 57 -23.71 -8.37 -16.00
CA LEU A 57 -22.29 -8.02 -16.04
C LEU A 57 -21.45 -9.02 -16.85
N ALA A 58 -21.73 -10.32 -16.68
CA ALA A 58 -21.05 -11.36 -17.47
C ALA A 58 -21.35 -11.24 -18.97
N ILE A 59 -22.58 -10.86 -19.33
CA ILE A 59 -22.98 -10.58 -20.71
C ILE A 59 -22.25 -9.33 -21.21
N ASP A 60 -22.19 -8.25 -20.41
CA ASP A 60 -21.52 -7.01 -20.80
C ASP A 60 -20.02 -7.23 -21.05
N LEU A 61 -19.36 -8.05 -20.22
CA LEU A 61 -17.96 -8.45 -20.44
C LEU A 61 -17.83 -9.28 -21.73
N LYS A 62 -18.72 -10.26 -21.95
CA LYS A 62 -18.71 -11.11 -23.14
C LYS A 62 -18.85 -10.35 -24.45
N TYR A 63 -19.59 -9.24 -24.43
CA TYR A 63 -19.83 -8.39 -25.61
C TYR A 63 -18.96 -7.14 -25.63
N ASP A 64 -17.84 -7.13 -24.88
CA ASP A 64 -16.82 -6.08 -24.84
C ASP A 64 -17.38 -4.68 -24.49
N LYS A 65 -18.48 -4.62 -23.71
CA LYS A 65 -19.07 -3.35 -23.24
C LYS A 65 -18.37 -2.80 -22.02
N ILE A 66 -17.77 -3.68 -21.26
CA ILE A 66 -16.94 -3.37 -20.11
C ILE A 66 -15.65 -4.19 -20.17
N ASP A 67 -14.59 -3.63 -19.66
CA ASP A 67 -13.33 -4.37 -19.50
C ASP A 67 -13.36 -5.29 -18.27
N LYS A 68 -12.34 -6.14 -18.14
CA LYS A 68 -12.24 -7.09 -17.04
C LYS A 68 -12.13 -6.40 -15.69
N TYR A 69 -11.41 -5.28 -15.61
CA TYR A 69 -11.30 -4.50 -14.37
C TYR A 69 -12.65 -3.94 -13.92
N GLN A 70 -13.39 -3.32 -14.85
CA GLN A 70 -14.73 -2.81 -14.57
C GLN A 70 -15.71 -3.90 -14.16
N TYR A 71 -15.60 -5.09 -14.77
CA TYR A 71 -16.38 -6.26 -14.37
C TYR A 71 -16.09 -6.66 -12.94
N ASP A 72 -14.81 -6.83 -12.58
CA ASP A 72 -14.41 -7.28 -11.24
C ASP A 72 -14.75 -6.25 -10.15
N VAL A 73 -14.62 -4.94 -10.43
CA VAL A 73 -15.07 -3.87 -9.52
C VAL A 73 -16.56 -3.96 -9.23
N ARG A 74 -17.39 -4.09 -10.28
CA ARG A 74 -18.84 -4.19 -10.10
C ARG A 74 -19.27 -5.49 -9.45
N MET A 75 -18.56 -6.58 -9.69
CA MET A 75 -18.79 -7.85 -8.97
C MET A 75 -18.49 -7.70 -7.48
N LEU A 76 -17.41 -7.01 -7.11
CA LEU A 76 -17.06 -6.71 -5.72
C LEU A 76 -18.16 -5.87 -5.03
N GLU A 77 -18.75 -4.91 -5.76
CA GLU A 77 -19.89 -4.10 -5.27
C GLU A 77 -21.14 -4.95 -5.04
N LEU A 78 -21.49 -5.83 -5.99
CA LEU A 78 -22.64 -6.72 -5.87
C LEU A 78 -22.48 -7.77 -4.77
N ASP A 79 -21.24 -8.13 -4.43
CA ASP A 79 -20.91 -9.03 -3.32
C ASP A 79 -20.93 -8.30 -1.95
N GLY A 80 -21.20 -7.00 -1.93
CA GLY A 80 -21.23 -6.18 -0.72
C GLY A 80 -19.84 -5.90 -0.12
N ARG A 81 -18.76 -6.21 -0.84
CA ARG A 81 -17.37 -6.06 -0.39
C ARG A 81 -16.70 -4.77 -0.85
N SER A 82 -17.49 -3.84 -1.39
CA SER A 82 -16.97 -2.53 -1.84
C SER A 82 -16.38 -1.67 -0.72
N HIS A 83 -16.69 -1.97 0.53
CA HIS A 83 -16.13 -1.27 1.71
C HIS A 83 -14.89 -1.94 2.29
N ASP A 84 -14.49 -3.10 1.75
CA ASP A 84 -13.29 -3.81 2.15
C ASP A 84 -12.06 -3.23 1.42
N PRO A 85 -11.19 -2.46 2.13
CA PRO A 85 -10.04 -1.81 1.49
C PRO A 85 -9.03 -2.84 0.97
N ARG A 86 -8.92 -4.01 1.63
CA ARG A 86 -8.03 -5.09 1.20
C ARG A 86 -8.50 -5.67 -0.14
N ALA A 87 -9.80 -5.99 -0.26
CA ALA A 87 -10.35 -6.56 -1.48
C ALA A 87 -10.21 -5.62 -2.69
N LYS A 88 -10.36 -4.29 -2.47
CA LYS A 88 -10.10 -3.29 -3.51
C LYS A 88 -8.65 -3.27 -3.95
N LEU A 89 -7.75 -3.26 -2.98
CA LEU A 89 -6.31 -3.22 -3.23
C LEU A 89 -5.82 -4.47 -3.98
N ASP A 90 -6.31 -5.66 -3.57
CA ASP A 90 -6.02 -6.95 -4.25
C ASP A 90 -6.48 -6.91 -5.72
N LEU A 91 -7.63 -6.31 -5.97
CA LEU A 91 -8.16 -6.16 -7.32
C LEU A 91 -7.32 -5.16 -8.15
N GLU A 92 -6.95 -4.01 -7.58
CA GLU A 92 -6.07 -3.04 -8.25
C GLU A 92 -4.71 -3.64 -8.59
N PHE A 93 -4.14 -4.43 -7.68
CA PHE A 93 -2.88 -5.14 -7.90
C PHE A 93 -3.00 -6.20 -8.99
N THR A 94 -4.06 -7.03 -8.97
CA THR A 94 -4.33 -8.06 -9.97
C THR A 94 -4.42 -7.47 -11.38
N HIS A 95 -4.95 -6.26 -11.50
CA HIS A 95 -5.06 -5.54 -12.78
C HIS A 95 -3.89 -4.59 -13.07
N SER A 96 -2.79 -4.72 -12.34
CA SER A 96 -1.58 -3.89 -12.51
C SER A 96 -1.85 -2.38 -12.44
N LYS A 97 -2.81 -1.96 -11.60
CA LYS A 97 -3.14 -0.54 -11.36
C LYS A 97 -2.25 0.09 -10.31
N VAL A 98 -1.64 -0.72 -9.46
CA VAL A 98 -0.67 -0.33 -8.44
C VAL A 98 0.58 -1.19 -8.58
N SER A 99 1.73 -0.64 -8.26
CA SER A 99 3.00 -1.36 -8.21
C SER A 99 3.05 -2.32 -7.01
N GLU A 100 3.97 -3.29 -7.04
CA GLU A 100 4.19 -4.20 -5.91
C GLU A 100 4.60 -3.44 -4.64
N TYR A 101 5.47 -2.43 -4.78
CA TYR A 101 5.86 -1.55 -3.69
C TYR A 101 4.66 -0.84 -3.05
N GLU A 102 3.81 -0.21 -3.86
CA GLU A 102 2.62 0.50 -3.37
C GLU A 102 1.60 -0.47 -2.77
N TYR A 103 1.44 -1.66 -3.35
CA TYR A 103 0.56 -2.69 -2.84
C TYR A 103 0.98 -3.14 -1.45
N LEU A 104 2.24 -3.54 -1.27
CA LEU A 104 2.76 -4.01 0.03
C LEU A 104 2.72 -2.90 1.08
N ARG A 105 3.05 -1.66 0.71
CA ARG A 105 2.96 -0.50 1.60
C ARG A 105 1.54 -0.29 2.12
N LYS A 106 0.54 -0.31 1.23
CA LYS A 106 -0.87 -0.18 1.62
C LYS A 106 -1.37 -1.37 2.45
N ILE A 107 -0.84 -2.57 2.24
CA ILE A 107 -1.14 -3.73 3.09
C ILE A 107 -0.70 -3.47 4.52
N ILE A 108 0.51 -2.99 4.72
CA ILE A 108 1.03 -2.61 6.05
C ILE A 108 0.12 -1.56 6.71
N GLU A 109 -0.30 -0.54 5.96
CA GLU A 109 -1.21 0.51 6.46
C GLU A 109 -2.59 -0.02 6.89
N ILE A 110 -3.07 -1.10 6.25
CA ILE A 110 -4.36 -1.73 6.56
C ILE A 110 -4.25 -2.66 7.77
N GLU A 111 -3.16 -3.43 7.86
CA GLU A 111 -3.01 -4.52 8.82
C GLU A 111 -2.38 -4.07 10.14
N GLU A 112 -1.44 -3.12 10.09
CA GLU A 112 -0.67 -2.68 11.24
C GLU A 112 -1.17 -1.34 11.80
N LYS A 113 -0.82 -1.05 13.08
CA LYS A 113 -1.22 0.19 13.75
C LYS A 113 -0.13 0.70 14.69
N GLY A 114 -0.14 2.01 14.94
CA GLY A 114 0.78 2.61 15.91
C GLY A 114 2.23 2.50 15.49
N VAL A 115 3.12 2.29 16.46
CA VAL A 115 4.57 2.23 16.24
C VAL A 115 4.96 1.03 15.36
N GLU A 116 4.28 -0.11 15.49
CA GLU A 116 4.51 -1.31 14.70
C GLU A 116 4.29 -1.01 13.21
N ARG A 117 3.21 -0.31 12.87
CA ARG A 117 2.95 0.14 11.49
C ARG A 117 4.06 1.06 10.98
N ASP A 118 4.46 2.04 11.79
CA ASP A 118 5.46 3.02 11.38
C ASP A 118 6.82 2.34 11.14
N ILE A 119 7.21 1.39 11.97
CA ILE A 119 8.43 0.57 11.78
C ILE A 119 8.29 -0.32 10.54
N ALA A 120 7.17 -1.03 10.36
CA ALA A 120 6.98 -1.89 9.21
C ALA A 120 7.02 -1.11 7.87
N LEU A 121 6.52 0.12 7.85
CA LEU A 121 6.65 1.02 6.70
C LEU A 121 8.10 1.42 6.43
N LEU A 122 8.88 1.71 7.49
CA LEU A 122 10.31 2.01 7.37
C LEU A 122 11.11 0.80 6.90
N ASP A 123 10.81 -0.41 7.43
CA ASP A 123 11.43 -1.66 6.97
C ASP A 123 11.16 -1.90 5.47
N HIS A 124 9.94 -1.63 5.04
CA HIS A 124 9.55 -1.73 3.64
C HIS A 124 10.29 -0.71 2.76
N ASP A 125 10.37 0.55 3.18
CA ASP A 125 11.05 1.62 2.46
C ASP A 125 12.57 1.36 2.39
N LEU A 126 13.17 0.84 3.45
CA LEU A 126 14.58 0.44 3.47
C LEU A 126 14.84 -0.74 2.52
N ALA A 127 14.00 -1.77 2.56
CA ALA A 127 14.14 -2.95 1.68
C ALA A 127 14.05 -2.61 0.18
N HIS A 128 13.39 -1.50 -0.15
CA HIS A 128 13.26 -1.00 -1.53
C HIS A 128 14.21 0.17 -1.84
N GLU A 129 15.19 0.42 -0.97
CA GLU A 129 16.21 1.47 -1.13
C GLU A 129 15.63 2.89 -1.29
N VAL A 130 14.42 3.13 -0.75
CA VAL A 130 13.75 4.44 -0.73
C VAL A 130 14.38 5.34 0.32
N ILE A 131 14.84 4.75 1.43
CA ILE A 131 15.56 5.41 2.50
C ILE A 131 16.89 4.70 2.76
N THR A 132 17.86 5.43 3.30
CA THR A 132 19.16 4.89 3.70
C THR A 132 19.10 4.25 5.09
N ASP A 133 20.09 3.38 5.43
CA ASP A 133 20.22 2.77 6.76
C ASP A 133 20.23 3.83 7.88
N ARG A 134 20.83 4.98 7.64
CA ARG A 134 20.89 6.08 8.61
C ARG A 134 19.53 6.76 8.81
N GLU A 135 18.85 7.07 7.71
CA GLU A 135 17.50 7.62 7.77
C GLU A 135 16.55 6.66 8.47
N TYR A 136 16.64 5.37 8.15
CA TYR A 136 15.91 4.33 8.85
C TYR A 136 16.20 4.37 10.36
N ALA A 137 17.48 4.37 10.78
CA ALA A 137 17.86 4.37 12.19
C ALA A 137 17.29 5.58 12.95
N LYS A 138 17.37 6.79 12.35
CA LYS A 138 16.80 8.02 12.91
C LYS A 138 15.29 7.95 13.03
N LEU A 139 14.60 7.58 11.95
CA LEU A 139 13.12 7.53 11.91
C LEU A 139 12.58 6.43 12.83
N ALA A 140 13.22 5.26 12.86
CA ALA A 140 12.84 4.15 13.74
C ALA A 140 13.01 4.50 15.22
N ALA A 141 14.11 5.17 15.57
CA ALA A 141 14.31 5.68 16.93
C ALA A 141 13.23 6.72 17.30
N SER A 142 12.94 7.67 16.40
CA SER A 142 11.88 8.66 16.62
C SER A 142 10.50 8.02 16.77
N ALA A 143 10.16 7.01 15.97
CA ALA A 143 8.91 6.26 16.11
C ALA A 143 8.78 5.56 17.46
N ARG A 144 9.89 5.07 18.01
CA ARG A 144 9.97 4.45 19.35
C ARG A 144 10.13 5.46 20.48
N LYS A 145 10.31 6.75 20.16
CA LYS A 145 10.66 7.83 21.09
C LYS A 145 11.97 7.58 21.83
N GLU A 146 12.93 7.03 21.12
CA GLU A 146 14.28 6.74 21.61
C GLU A 146 15.25 7.83 21.13
N PRO A 147 16.20 8.28 21.99
CA PRO A 147 17.23 9.22 21.56
C PRO A 147 18.12 8.63 20.47
N TRP A 148 18.39 9.41 19.43
CA TRP A 148 19.28 9.03 18.36
C TRP A 148 20.16 10.20 17.92
N VAL A 149 21.46 9.90 17.72
CA VAL A 149 22.45 10.81 17.11
C VAL A 149 23.34 10.00 16.18
N GLY A 150 23.69 10.56 15.04
CA GLY A 150 24.56 9.92 14.05
C GLY A 150 25.49 10.90 13.38
N ILE A 151 26.61 10.39 12.84
CA ILE A 151 27.56 11.16 12.06
C ILE A 151 27.06 11.18 10.61
N VAL A 152 26.90 12.39 10.05
CA VAL A 152 26.44 12.63 8.66
C VAL A 152 27.61 12.78 7.71
N GLY A 153 28.64 13.49 8.14
CA GLY A 153 29.83 13.77 7.38
C GLY A 153 31.05 13.93 8.29
N ASP A 154 32.19 13.55 7.77
CA ASP A 154 33.49 13.79 8.34
C ASP A 154 34.40 14.37 7.25
N ASP A 155 34.83 15.60 7.43
CA ASP A 155 35.76 16.25 6.52
C ASP A 155 37.09 16.51 7.22
N PHE A 156 38.18 16.14 6.53
CA PHE A 156 39.52 16.43 7.01
C PHE A 156 40.25 17.34 6.01
N ASN A 157 40.50 18.57 6.45
CA ASN A 157 41.31 19.53 5.66
C ASN A 157 42.78 19.52 6.07
N VAL A 158 43.60 18.82 5.33
CA VAL A 158 45.06 18.64 5.58
C VAL A 158 45.79 19.97 5.74
N ASN A 159 45.32 21.07 5.13
CA ASN A 159 45.98 22.38 5.18
C ASN A 159 45.80 23.09 6.53
N LEU A 160 44.81 22.67 7.34
CA LEU A 160 44.53 23.24 8.65
C LEU A 160 45.07 22.41 9.83
N GLY A 161 45.78 21.32 9.54
CA GLY A 161 46.33 20.41 10.56
C GLY A 161 45.23 19.80 11.42
N THR A 162 45.45 19.70 12.73
CA THR A 162 44.48 19.14 13.70
C THR A 162 43.18 19.98 13.80
N ASN A 163 43.18 21.23 13.39
CA ASN A 163 42.00 22.10 13.32
C ASN A 163 41.18 21.91 12.03
N GLY A 164 41.63 21.05 11.14
CA GLY A 164 40.95 20.78 9.86
C GLY A 164 39.95 19.63 9.89
N PHE A 165 39.71 19.04 11.06
CA PHE A 165 38.70 17.99 11.23
C PHE A 165 37.37 18.59 11.62
N SER A 166 36.33 18.34 10.83
CA SER A 166 34.96 18.69 11.14
C SER A 166 34.08 17.44 11.10
N ILE A 167 33.20 17.32 12.08
CA ILE A 167 32.18 16.28 12.14
C ILE A 167 30.83 16.98 12.02
N GLU A 168 30.02 16.52 11.10
CA GLU A 168 28.63 16.92 10.99
C GLU A 168 27.76 15.86 11.69
N LEU A 169 26.96 16.28 12.66
CA LEU A 169 26.06 15.44 13.42
C LEU A 169 24.62 15.67 12.99
N ASP A 170 23.84 14.60 12.95
CA ASP A 170 22.39 14.62 12.80
C ASP A 170 21.75 13.92 14.01
N TRP A 171 20.60 14.42 14.47
CA TRP A 171 19.91 13.91 15.66
C TRP A 171 18.40 14.01 15.53
N ASN A 172 17.69 13.36 16.46
CA ASN A 172 16.24 13.49 16.59
C ASN A 172 15.87 14.37 17.81
N GLU A 173 14.59 14.72 17.90
CA GLU A 173 14.07 15.57 19.00
C GLU A 173 14.25 14.90 20.37
N GLU A 174 14.15 13.57 20.43
CA GLU A 174 14.31 12.77 21.63
C GLU A 174 15.73 12.87 22.17
N TRP A 175 16.74 12.99 21.30
CA TRP A 175 18.11 13.21 21.69
C TRP A 175 18.29 14.57 22.40
N ILE A 176 17.72 15.63 21.85
CA ILE A 176 17.75 16.94 22.46
C ILE A 176 17.04 16.93 23.83
N ALA A 177 15.89 16.29 23.91
CA ALA A 177 15.18 16.11 25.18
C ALA A 177 16.02 15.37 26.21
N TYR A 178 16.72 14.30 25.78
CA TYR A 178 17.65 13.55 26.62
C TYR A 178 18.82 14.41 27.13
N LEU A 179 19.44 15.22 26.26
CA LEU A 179 20.53 16.11 26.64
C LEU A 179 20.08 17.19 27.66
N LYS A 180 18.91 17.79 27.43
CA LYS A 180 18.32 18.77 28.37
C LYS A 180 18.06 18.14 29.74
N LEU A 181 17.58 16.89 29.80
CA LEU A 181 17.40 16.15 31.07
C LEU A 181 18.72 15.86 31.78
N ASN A 182 19.83 15.71 31.05
CA ASN A 182 21.16 15.51 31.59
C ASN A 182 21.91 16.81 31.90
N GLY A 183 21.23 17.97 31.82
CA GLY A 183 21.76 19.25 32.29
C GLY A 183 22.46 20.09 31.22
N TYR A 184 22.44 19.66 29.95
CA TYR A 184 22.95 20.49 28.86
C TYR A 184 21.95 21.62 28.51
N VAL A 185 22.46 22.80 28.36
CA VAL A 185 21.66 24.02 28.10
C VAL A 185 22.29 24.81 26.95
N GLY A 186 21.46 25.38 26.06
CA GLY A 186 21.91 26.20 24.95
C GLY A 186 20.82 27.15 24.48
N VAL A 187 21.17 28.08 23.59
CA VAL A 187 20.21 29.01 22.98
C VAL A 187 19.38 28.31 21.91
N ASN A 188 19.98 27.34 21.24
CA ASN A 188 19.39 26.47 20.22
C ASN A 188 19.84 25.02 20.44
N ASP A 189 19.36 24.11 19.62
CA ASP A 189 19.66 22.68 19.74
C ASP A 189 21.12 22.38 19.34
N GLU A 190 21.67 23.10 18.37
CA GLU A 190 23.08 23.00 17.96
C GLU A 190 24.01 23.32 19.14
N ASP A 191 23.77 24.42 19.89
CA ASP A 191 24.57 24.77 21.06
C ASP A 191 24.59 23.65 22.12
N ILE A 192 23.46 22.98 22.31
CA ILE A 192 23.31 21.86 23.26
C ILE A 192 24.14 20.65 22.81
N VAL A 193 24.07 20.33 21.50
CA VAL A 193 24.81 19.20 20.92
C VAL A 193 26.31 19.50 20.91
N ASP A 194 26.72 20.72 20.57
CA ASP A 194 28.13 21.13 20.59
C ASP A 194 28.73 21.05 21.99
N GLN A 195 27.99 21.48 23.03
CA GLN A 195 28.42 21.35 24.42
C GLN A 195 28.61 19.86 24.79
N TRP A 196 27.63 19.01 24.53
CA TRP A 196 27.73 17.58 24.75
C TRP A 196 28.93 16.96 24.03
N PHE A 197 29.09 17.27 22.74
CA PHE A 197 30.17 16.71 21.91
C PHE A 197 31.54 17.17 22.41
N SER A 198 31.67 18.42 22.87
CA SER A 198 32.89 18.93 23.47
C SER A 198 33.25 18.18 24.76
N ASP A 199 32.27 17.87 25.60
CA ASP A 199 32.48 17.10 26.83
C ASP A 199 32.92 15.66 26.52
N VAL A 200 32.34 14.99 25.54
CA VAL A 200 32.74 13.65 25.08
C VAL A 200 34.16 13.65 24.58
N CYS A 201 34.56 14.62 23.78
CA CYS A 201 35.94 14.76 23.29
C CYS A 201 36.94 15.01 24.41
N ALA A 202 36.58 15.82 25.39
CA ALA A 202 37.44 16.11 26.57
C ALA A 202 37.60 14.87 27.46
N GLU A 203 36.56 14.05 27.60
CA GLU A 203 36.62 12.83 28.42
C GLU A 203 37.49 11.75 27.74
N GLN A 204 37.38 11.57 26.45
CA GLN A 204 38.23 10.69 25.64
C GLN A 204 39.71 11.08 25.77
N SER A 205 40.03 12.35 25.64
CA SER A 205 41.40 12.84 25.74
C SER A 205 42.00 12.59 27.13
N ARG A 206 41.22 12.63 28.20
CA ARG A 206 41.68 12.33 29.56
C ARG A 206 41.91 10.83 29.76
N SER A 207 41.08 9.98 29.15
CA SER A 207 41.25 8.53 29.30
C SER A 207 42.48 8.00 28.57
N GLU A 208 42.87 8.58 27.43
CA GLU A 208 44.09 8.21 26.70
C GLU A 208 45.37 8.58 27.46
N VAL A 209 45.40 9.72 28.17
CA VAL A 209 46.56 10.15 28.98
C VAL A 209 46.83 9.17 30.13
N HIS A 210 45.82 8.55 30.73
CA HIS A 210 46.01 7.57 31.82
C HIS A 210 46.61 6.23 31.37
N TYR A 211 46.45 5.85 30.08
CA TYR A 211 47.06 4.62 29.52
C TYR A 211 48.56 4.78 29.23
N THR A 212 49.04 6.00 28.99
CA THR A 212 50.45 6.27 28.65
C THR A 212 51.35 6.49 29.87
N GLU A 213 50.82 6.60 31.09
CA GLU A 213 51.59 6.85 32.31
C GLU A 213 51.83 5.58 33.20
N GLN A 214 51.56 4.37 32.72
CA GLN A 214 51.97 3.16 33.45
C GLN A 214 53.43 2.82 33.10
N PRO A 215 54.41 3.00 34.04
CA PRO A 215 55.78 2.61 33.77
C PRO A 215 55.88 1.08 33.78
N PHE A 216 56.71 0.58 32.86
CA PHE A 216 57.15 -0.81 32.79
C PHE A 216 57.86 -1.26 34.04
#